data_dd9e9251c3909f1588e497151238362e
#
_entry.id   dd9e9251c3909f1588e497151238362e
#
_cell.length_a   1.000
_cell.length_b   1.000
_cell.length_c   1.000
_cell.angle_alpha   90.00
_cell.angle_beta   90.00
_cell.angle_gamma   90.00
#
_symmetry.space_group_name_H-M   'P 1'
#
loop_
_entity.id
_entity.type
_entity.pdbx_description
1 polymer ?
#
loop_
_entity_poly.entity_id
_entity_poly.type
_entity_poly.pdbx_seq_one_letter_code
_entity_poly.pdbx_strand_id
1 'polypeptide(L)'
;MVKNFLIFLTTFLVIASAAMAQGVHPSADTAKNSINVGVMLPLHDIDGDGRRMTEYYQGMLLAVKELKKEGMNINVRAWNLPIDADPRATLLQDGTTTCDIIFTPLYTKQVKVLGDFCRAYKIKMVIPFSINGNEVDKNPQIYQVYQSPDEMYTTSIQRVAEDFTQYHPVFIDCNDTTSRKGPFTFGLRKVLEDKGVQYNITNLRSSEEMFARSFSLTQPNLVILNTGRSPEMRIALEKLDALVNANRNVSITLFGYTEWLLYAKFNKEKFAKYNTYIPTNFYYNEMSGNTQRFAQNYRNAFHHDMMNALPHFAATGYDHAMYFIGGKTQWMQTPLKFIKTPNGGYRNKAFMLIHYKQDGGIDALQY
;
A
#
# COMPACT_ATOMS: atom_id res chain seq x y z
N MET A 1 -96.40 1.33 -14.66
CA MET A 1 -95.93 2.51 -15.37
C MET A 1 -94.47 2.34 -15.59
N VAL A 2 -94.11 1.96 -16.83
CA VAL A 2 -93.48 2.75 -17.87
C VAL A 2 -92.00 3.05 -17.44
N LYS A 3 -90.96 2.71 -18.17
CA LYS A 3 -90.71 2.64 -19.61
C LYS A 3 -89.40 1.88 -19.84
N ASN A 4 -89.35 1.12 -20.88
CA ASN A 4 -88.17 0.54 -21.56
C ASN A 4 -87.18 1.60 -21.98
N PHE A 5 -85.88 1.28 -21.86
CA PHE A 5 -84.92 1.89 -22.77
C PHE A 5 -83.95 0.83 -23.29
N LEU A 6 -84.07 0.62 -24.53
CA LEU A 6 -83.27 -0.23 -25.41
C LEU A 6 -81.93 0.53 -25.67
N ILE A 7 -80.81 -0.05 -25.39
CA ILE A 7 -79.55 0.50 -25.86
C ILE A 7 -78.94 -0.50 -26.87
N PHE A 8 -78.83 -0.04 -28.10
CA PHE A 8 -78.15 -0.69 -29.21
C PHE A 8 -76.63 -0.82 -28.90
N LEU A 9 -76.12 -2.05 -28.98
CA LEU A 9 -74.71 -2.34 -28.96
C LEU A 9 -74.17 -2.30 -30.42
N THR A 10 -73.54 -1.21 -30.81
CA THR A 10 -72.80 -1.14 -32.10
C THR A 10 -71.38 -1.62 -31.85
N THR A 11 -71.12 -2.82 -32.41
CA THR A 11 -69.76 -3.38 -32.51
C THR A 11 -68.99 -2.62 -33.56
N PHE A 12 -68.02 -1.84 -33.12
CA PHE A 12 -67.00 -1.25 -33.98
C PHE A 12 -65.78 -2.21 -34.07
N LEU A 13 -65.69 -2.84 -35.27
CA LEU A 13 -64.54 -3.67 -35.61
C LEU A 13 -63.39 -2.74 -36.02
N VAL A 14 -62.44 -2.50 -35.13
CA VAL A 14 -61.20 -1.79 -35.47
C VAL A 14 -60.16 -2.83 -35.89
N ILE A 15 -59.88 -2.88 -37.19
CA ILE A 15 -58.74 -3.61 -37.71
C ILE A 15 -57.45 -2.79 -37.36
N ALA A 16 -56.77 -3.21 -36.36
CA ALA A 16 -55.44 -2.69 -36.05
C ALA A 16 -54.40 -3.43 -36.90
N SER A 17 -53.93 -2.76 -37.94
CA SER A 17 -52.73 -3.17 -38.69
C SER A 17 -51.54 -3.17 -37.76
N ALA A 18 -51.09 -4.33 -37.35
CA ALA A 18 -49.81 -4.48 -36.63
C ALA A 18 -48.67 -4.15 -37.60
N ALA A 19 -48.19 -2.91 -37.56
CA ALA A 19 -46.89 -2.58 -38.08
C ALA A 19 -45.84 -3.27 -37.16
N MET A 20 -45.19 -4.27 -37.70
CA MET A 20 -44.01 -4.89 -37.09
C MET A 20 -42.91 -3.80 -36.97
N ALA A 21 -42.90 -3.07 -35.89
CA ALA A 21 -41.71 -2.37 -35.47
C ALA A 21 -40.69 -3.45 -35.10
N GLN A 22 -39.75 -3.72 -36.00
CA GLN A 22 -38.52 -4.42 -35.64
C GLN A 22 -37.88 -3.60 -34.52
N GLY A 23 -38.08 -4.06 -33.28
CA GLY A 23 -37.33 -3.58 -32.14
C GLY A 23 -35.87 -3.83 -32.43
N VAL A 24 -35.13 -2.76 -32.64
CA VAL A 24 -33.69 -2.78 -32.48
C VAL A 24 -33.47 -3.18 -31.01
N HIS A 25 -33.25 -4.48 -30.80
CA HIS A 25 -32.69 -4.92 -29.52
C HIS A 25 -31.39 -4.15 -29.39
N PRO A 26 -31.17 -3.37 -28.28
CA PRO A 26 -29.84 -2.91 -27.99
C PRO A 26 -28.99 -4.18 -27.97
N SER A 27 -27.96 -4.20 -28.80
CA SER A 27 -26.95 -5.25 -28.77
C SER A 27 -26.56 -5.41 -27.32
N ALA A 28 -26.86 -6.56 -26.73
CA ALA A 28 -26.32 -6.94 -25.47
C ALA A 28 -24.81 -6.67 -25.58
N ASP A 29 -24.30 -5.72 -24.81
CA ASP A 29 -22.89 -5.59 -24.59
C ASP A 29 -22.41 -7.00 -24.27
N THR A 30 -21.70 -7.60 -25.23
CA THR A 30 -21.14 -8.94 -25.04
C THR A 30 -20.20 -8.79 -23.85
N ALA A 31 -20.68 -9.20 -22.69
CA ALA A 31 -19.91 -9.22 -21.47
C ALA A 31 -18.58 -9.89 -21.84
N LYS A 32 -17.48 -9.15 -21.71
CA LYS A 32 -16.15 -9.59 -22.13
C LYS A 32 -15.87 -10.89 -21.40
N ASN A 33 -15.88 -12.01 -22.09
CA ASN A 33 -15.79 -13.35 -21.49
C ASN A 33 -14.45 -13.61 -20.79
N SER A 34 -13.48 -12.69 -20.87
CA SER A 34 -12.17 -12.82 -20.25
C SER A 34 -11.55 -11.47 -19.91
N ILE A 35 -10.77 -11.43 -18.84
CA ILE A 35 -9.95 -10.27 -18.43
C ILE A 35 -8.55 -10.47 -18.99
N ASN A 36 -8.06 -9.53 -19.79
CA ASN A 36 -6.72 -9.56 -20.36
C ASN A 36 -5.79 -8.71 -19.52
N VAL A 37 -4.81 -9.35 -18.89
CA VAL A 37 -3.84 -8.76 -17.98
C VAL A 37 -2.47 -8.70 -18.62
N GLY A 38 -1.88 -7.52 -18.67
CA GLY A 38 -0.50 -7.29 -19.10
C GLY A 38 0.43 -7.09 -17.90
N VAL A 39 1.64 -7.57 -18.03
CA VAL A 39 2.74 -7.29 -17.09
C VAL A 39 3.95 -6.83 -17.88
N MET A 40 4.37 -5.58 -17.69
CA MET A 40 5.55 -5.00 -18.36
C MET A 40 6.52 -4.49 -17.29
N LEU A 41 7.36 -5.39 -16.81
CA LEU A 41 8.33 -5.18 -15.74
C LEU A 41 9.67 -5.81 -16.14
N PRO A 42 10.80 -5.48 -15.50
CA PRO A 42 12.05 -6.22 -15.71
C PRO A 42 11.88 -7.66 -15.18
N LEU A 43 11.67 -8.61 -16.09
CA LEU A 43 11.42 -10.02 -15.78
C LEU A 43 12.64 -10.85 -16.22
N HIS A 44 13.69 -10.81 -15.43
CA HIS A 44 14.97 -11.51 -15.70
C HIS A 44 15.70 -11.78 -14.37
N ASP A 45 16.77 -12.55 -14.40
CA ASP A 45 17.58 -12.91 -13.24
C ASP A 45 18.97 -12.23 -13.19
N ILE A 46 19.24 -11.34 -14.14
CA ILE A 46 20.55 -10.68 -14.31
C ILE A 46 20.90 -9.80 -13.12
N ASP A 47 19.92 -9.05 -12.60
CA ASP A 47 20.10 -8.11 -11.50
C ASP A 47 19.05 -8.23 -10.40
N GLY A 48 19.18 -7.38 -9.37
CA GLY A 48 18.26 -7.37 -8.24
C GLY A 48 16.84 -6.94 -8.61
N ASP A 49 16.69 -6.01 -9.54
CA ASP A 49 15.39 -5.51 -9.96
C ASP A 49 14.62 -6.58 -10.75
N GLY A 50 15.32 -7.26 -11.67
CA GLY A 50 14.74 -8.35 -12.42
C GLY A 50 14.27 -9.50 -11.53
N ARG A 51 15.10 -9.92 -10.57
CA ARG A 51 14.74 -10.98 -9.61
C ARG A 51 13.54 -10.60 -8.75
N ARG A 52 13.48 -9.35 -8.23
CA ARG A 52 12.36 -8.85 -7.44
C ARG A 52 11.05 -8.83 -8.23
N MET A 53 11.12 -8.36 -9.49
CA MET A 53 9.90 -8.27 -10.32
C MET A 53 9.48 -9.63 -10.84
N THR A 54 10.39 -10.57 -11.02
CA THR A 54 10.06 -11.98 -11.29
C THR A 54 9.32 -12.59 -10.11
N GLU A 55 9.78 -12.37 -8.87
CA GLU A 55 9.06 -12.84 -7.67
C GLU A 55 7.68 -12.17 -7.53
N TYR A 56 7.58 -10.87 -7.80
CA TYR A 56 6.30 -10.16 -7.84
C TYR A 56 5.33 -10.80 -8.85
N TYR A 57 5.80 -11.08 -10.06
CA TYR A 57 5.01 -11.74 -11.10
C TYR A 57 4.59 -13.16 -10.70
N GLN A 58 5.47 -13.92 -10.08
CA GLN A 58 5.15 -15.25 -9.54
C GLN A 58 4.02 -15.18 -8.49
N GLY A 59 4.04 -14.19 -7.61
CA GLY A 59 2.95 -13.92 -6.67
C GLY A 59 1.61 -13.61 -7.36
N MET A 60 1.64 -12.80 -8.41
CA MET A 60 0.46 -12.54 -9.24
C MET A 60 -0.09 -13.81 -9.88
N LEU A 61 0.77 -14.70 -10.37
CA LEU A 61 0.34 -15.98 -10.98
C LEU A 61 -0.37 -16.88 -9.96
N LEU A 62 0.04 -16.87 -8.68
CA LEU A 62 -0.68 -17.58 -7.62
C LEU A 62 -2.09 -17.02 -7.42
N ALA A 63 -2.24 -15.69 -7.37
CA ALA A 63 -3.53 -15.05 -7.28
C ALA A 63 -4.43 -15.37 -8.50
N VAL A 64 -3.87 -15.26 -9.70
CA VAL A 64 -4.59 -15.60 -10.95
C VAL A 64 -5.04 -17.06 -10.94
N LYS A 65 -4.20 -17.99 -10.46
CA LYS A 65 -4.57 -19.40 -10.33
C LYS A 65 -5.77 -19.59 -9.39
N GLU A 66 -5.81 -18.84 -8.30
CA GLU A 66 -6.90 -18.88 -7.32
C GLU A 66 -8.20 -18.29 -7.92
N LEU A 67 -8.12 -17.10 -8.51
CA LEU A 67 -9.25 -16.46 -9.18
C LEU A 67 -9.84 -17.31 -10.33
N LYS A 68 -8.99 -18.03 -11.08
CA LYS A 68 -9.45 -18.98 -12.09
C LYS A 68 -10.20 -20.17 -11.47
N LYS A 69 -9.79 -20.65 -10.30
CA LYS A 69 -10.55 -21.68 -9.59
C LYS A 69 -11.91 -21.17 -9.11
N GLU A 70 -12.04 -19.87 -8.83
CA GLU A 70 -13.31 -19.22 -8.52
C GLU A 70 -14.18 -18.96 -9.75
N GLY A 71 -13.76 -19.40 -10.94
CA GLY A 71 -14.52 -19.30 -12.19
C GLY A 71 -14.21 -18.08 -13.06
N MET A 72 -13.22 -17.25 -12.71
CA MET A 72 -12.84 -16.12 -13.55
C MET A 72 -12.03 -16.57 -14.77
N ASN A 73 -12.35 -16.03 -15.94
CA ASN A 73 -11.58 -16.25 -17.15
C ASN A 73 -10.54 -15.12 -17.29
N ILE A 74 -9.27 -15.44 -17.11
CA ILE A 74 -8.17 -14.46 -17.06
C ILE A 74 -7.07 -14.90 -18.01
N ASN A 75 -6.65 -14.02 -18.92
CA ASN A 75 -5.49 -14.19 -19.77
C ASN A 75 -4.37 -13.29 -19.28
N VAL A 76 -3.20 -13.86 -19.01
CA VAL A 76 -2.02 -13.08 -18.58
C VAL A 76 -0.96 -13.15 -19.66
N ARG A 77 -0.43 -11.99 -20.04
CA ARG A 77 0.74 -11.85 -20.91
C ARG A 77 1.80 -11.03 -20.19
N ALA A 78 3.05 -11.45 -20.31
CA ALA A 78 4.18 -10.78 -19.68
C ALA A 78 5.22 -10.41 -20.71
N TRP A 79 5.75 -9.19 -20.61
CA TRP A 79 6.82 -8.67 -21.45
C TRP A 79 7.94 -8.18 -20.54
N ASN A 80 9.16 -8.59 -20.85
CA ASN A 80 10.34 -8.10 -20.15
C ASN A 80 10.62 -6.65 -20.54
N LEU A 81 10.59 -5.73 -19.57
CA LEU A 81 10.85 -4.31 -19.78
C LEU A 81 11.95 -3.82 -18.82
N PRO A 82 13.23 -4.10 -19.13
CA PRO A 82 14.36 -3.66 -18.32
C PRO A 82 14.56 -2.13 -18.37
N ILE A 83 15.47 -1.63 -17.52
CA ILE A 83 15.68 -0.21 -17.35
C ILE A 83 16.04 0.52 -18.65
N ASP A 84 16.82 -0.08 -19.50
CA ASP A 84 17.35 0.56 -20.74
C ASP A 84 16.49 0.27 -21.98
N ALA A 85 15.41 -0.52 -21.83
CA ALA A 85 14.50 -0.77 -22.93
C ALA A 85 13.67 0.46 -23.28
N ASP A 86 13.44 0.68 -24.58
CA ASP A 86 12.42 1.61 -25.04
C ASP A 86 11.04 0.97 -24.89
N PRO A 87 10.14 1.52 -24.06
CA PRO A 87 8.79 0.99 -23.91
C PRO A 87 8.02 0.90 -25.24
N ARG A 88 8.32 1.77 -26.22
CA ARG A 88 7.63 1.77 -27.51
C ARG A 88 7.79 0.46 -28.26
N ALA A 89 8.98 -0.14 -28.21
CA ALA A 89 9.24 -1.44 -28.84
C ALA A 89 8.39 -2.56 -28.20
N THR A 90 8.20 -2.52 -26.88
CA THR A 90 7.32 -3.46 -26.18
C THR A 90 5.84 -3.21 -26.54
N LEU A 91 5.43 -1.97 -26.65
CA LEU A 91 4.04 -1.59 -26.97
C LEU A 91 3.60 -1.97 -28.38
N LEU A 92 4.54 -2.22 -29.31
CA LEU A 92 4.25 -2.70 -30.66
C LEU A 92 4.02 -4.21 -30.71
N GLN A 93 4.23 -4.94 -29.63
CA GLN A 93 4.03 -6.38 -29.60
C GLN A 93 2.55 -6.76 -29.54
N ASP A 94 2.24 -7.94 -30.05
CA ASP A 94 0.86 -8.44 -30.11
C ASP A 94 0.20 -8.55 -28.73
N GLY A 95 -1.03 -8.11 -28.67
CA GLY A 95 -1.89 -8.23 -27.49
C GLY A 95 -1.76 -7.09 -26.49
N THR A 96 -0.85 -6.14 -26.68
CA THR A 96 -0.68 -4.98 -25.77
C THR A 96 -1.91 -4.07 -25.78
N THR A 97 -2.47 -3.79 -26.95
CA THR A 97 -3.66 -2.94 -27.12
C THR A 97 -4.97 -3.57 -26.65
N THR A 98 -4.99 -4.89 -26.43
CA THR A 98 -6.18 -5.64 -26.01
C THR A 98 -6.24 -5.90 -24.52
N CYS A 99 -5.24 -5.44 -23.74
CA CYS A 99 -5.23 -5.53 -22.29
C CYS A 99 -6.36 -4.68 -21.67
N ASP A 100 -6.95 -5.18 -20.61
CA ASP A 100 -7.86 -4.41 -19.74
C ASP A 100 -7.08 -3.68 -18.64
N ILE A 101 -5.99 -4.30 -18.20
CA ILE A 101 -5.11 -3.80 -17.14
C ILE A 101 -3.66 -4.17 -17.46
N ILE A 102 -2.74 -3.25 -17.19
CA ILE A 102 -1.30 -3.49 -17.31
C ILE A 102 -0.61 -3.08 -16.01
N PHE A 103 0.17 -3.99 -15.44
CA PHE A 103 1.05 -3.73 -14.30
C PHE A 103 2.42 -3.28 -14.81
N THR A 104 2.72 -2.00 -14.68
CA THR A 104 3.87 -1.33 -15.31
C THR A 104 4.01 0.10 -14.82
N PRO A 105 5.18 0.73 -14.92
CA PRO A 105 6.53 0.19 -14.99
C PRO A 105 7.16 0.07 -13.59
N LEU A 106 8.41 -0.41 -13.56
CA LEU A 106 9.25 -0.25 -12.37
C LEU A 106 9.95 1.13 -12.35
N TYR A 107 10.32 1.66 -13.51
CA TYR A 107 11.18 2.85 -13.61
C TYR A 107 10.41 4.10 -14.04
N THR A 108 10.64 5.21 -13.31
CA THR A 108 9.95 6.49 -13.53
C THR A 108 10.07 7.02 -14.96
N LYS A 109 11.23 6.86 -15.61
CA LYS A 109 11.44 7.34 -16.99
C LYS A 109 10.52 6.72 -18.03
N GLN A 110 9.94 5.55 -17.73
CA GLN A 110 9.03 4.82 -18.62
C GLN A 110 7.56 5.22 -18.42
N VAL A 111 7.22 5.84 -17.28
CA VAL A 111 5.82 6.11 -16.87
C VAL A 111 5.04 6.91 -17.91
N LYS A 112 5.66 7.98 -18.45
CA LYS A 112 4.94 8.85 -19.38
C LYS A 112 4.54 8.13 -20.67
N VAL A 113 5.45 7.40 -21.29
CA VAL A 113 5.19 6.69 -22.56
C VAL A 113 4.11 5.63 -22.37
N LEU A 114 4.22 4.84 -21.30
CA LEU A 114 3.25 3.78 -20.98
C LEU A 114 1.91 4.38 -20.54
N GLY A 115 1.92 5.48 -19.82
CA GLY A 115 0.71 6.19 -19.41
C GLY A 115 -0.05 6.78 -20.59
N ASP A 116 0.65 7.39 -21.57
CA ASP A 116 0.04 7.92 -22.77
C ASP A 116 -0.61 6.81 -23.61
N PHE A 117 0.06 5.66 -23.73
CA PHE A 117 -0.50 4.48 -24.37
C PHE A 117 -1.76 3.97 -23.65
N CYS A 118 -1.68 3.76 -22.34
CA CYS A 118 -2.80 3.28 -21.55
C CYS A 118 -3.99 4.24 -21.60
N ARG A 119 -3.75 5.55 -21.66
CA ARG A 119 -4.81 6.54 -21.85
C ARG A 119 -5.46 6.45 -23.23
N ALA A 120 -4.67 6.28 -24.29
CA ALA A 120 -5.17 6.16 -25.66
C ALA A 120 -6.07 4.94 -25.86
N TYR A 121 -5.70 3.81 -25.26
CA TYR A 121 -6.43 2.55 -25.36
C TYR A 121 -7.40 2.29 -24.19
N LYS A 122 -7.55 3.24 -23.25
CA LYS A 122 -8.41 3.12 -22.05
C LYS A 122 -8.07 1.92 -21.18
N ILE A 123 -6.79 1.58 -21.11
CA ILE A 123 -6.25 0.47 -20.32
C ILE A 123 -5.94 0.98 -18.91
N LYS A 124 -6.34 0.24 -17.87
CA LYS A 124 -5.95 0.53 -16.50
C LYS A 124 -4.45 0.26 -16.32
N MET A 125 -3.70 1.26 -15.90
CA MET A 125 -2.26 1.16 -15.63
C MET A 125 -1.99 1.13 -14.14
N VAL A 126 -1.44 0.05 -13.63
CA VAL A 126 -1.04 -0.06 -12.22
C VAL A 126 0.47 0.11 -12.11
N ILE A 127 0.91 1.15 -11.40
CA ILE A 127 2.33 1.40 -11.10
C ILE A 127 2.64 0.77 -9.75
N PRO A 128 3.31 -0.39 -9.69
CA PRO A 128 3.44 -1.14 -8.45
C PRO A 128 4.43 -0.52 -7.45
N PHE A 129 5.54 0.09 -7.92
CA PHE A 129 6.64 0.53 -7.05
C PHE A 129 7.21 1.92 -7.34
N SER A 130 7.00 2.48 -8.53
CA SER A 130 7.54 3.82 -8.85
C SER A 130 6.77 4.91 -8.10
N ILE A 131 7.51 5.80 -7.44
CA ILE A 131 6.97 6.87 -6.60
C ILE A 131 7.23 8.27 -7.12
N ASN A 132 8.13 8.42 -8.09
CA ASN A 132 8.53 9.71 -8.63
C ASN A 132 7.68 10.11 -9.84
N GLY A 133 7.43 11.41 -9.98
CA GLY A 133 6.69 11.99 -11.10
C GLY A 133 5.23 12.31 -10.77
N ASN A 134 4.63 13.11 -11.63
CA ASN A 134 3.27 13.65 -11.47
C ASN A 134 2.30 13.16 -12.55
N GLU A 135 2.67 12.12 -13.29
CA GLU A 135 1.81 11.60 -14.37
C GLU A 135 0.47 11.08 -13.84
N VAL A 136 0.44 10.54 -12.61
CA VAL A 136 -0.81 10.12 -11.95
C VAL A 136 -1.78 11.28 -11.78
N ASP A 137 -1.32 12.51 -11.62
CA ASP A 137 -2.18 13.69 -11.44
C ASP A 137 -2.81 14.19 -12.75
N LYS A 138 -2.37 13.63 -13.90
CA LYS A 138 -2.78 14.07 -15.24
C LYS A 138 -3.42 12.95 -16.07
N ASN A 139 -3.37 11.72 -15.60
CA ASN A 139 -3.80 10.55 -16.36
C ASN A 139 -4.79 9.69 -15.57
N PRO A 140 -6.09 9.67 -15.96
CA PRO A 140 -7.13 8.95 -15.22
C PRO A 140 -6.99 7.43 -15.25
N GLN A 141 -6.14 6.88 -16.10
CA GLN A 141 -5.91 5.43 -16.17
C GLN A 141 -4.87 4.93 -15.17
N ILE A 142 -4.10 5.83 -14.53
CA ILE A 142 -3.00 5.46 -13.65
C ILE A 142 -3.49 5.20 -12.21
N TYR A 143 -3.08 4.06 -11.67
CA TYR A 143 -3.18 3.69 -10.27
C TYR A 143 -1.76 3.59 -9.69
N GLN A 144 -1.36 4.54 -8.87
CA GLN A 144 -0.05 4.54 -8.20
C GLN A 144 -0.18 3.90 -6.83
N VAL A 145 0.48 2.76 -6.65
CA VAL A 145 0.35 1.97 -5.41
C VAL A 145 1.27 2.49 -4.31
N TYR A 146 2.53 2.76 -4.63
CA TYR A 146 3.50 3.19 -3.63
C TYR A 146 3.35 4.68 -3.32
N GLN A 147 3.37 4.99 -2.03
CA GLN A 147 3.40 6.36 -1.52
C GLN A 147 4.83 6.88 -1.48
N SER A 148 5.00 8.18 -1.68
CA SER A 148 6.30 8.82 -1.48
C SER A 148 6.67 8.87 0.02
N PRO A 149 7.96 8.96 0.36
CA PRO A 149 8.37 9.19 1.75
C PRO A 149 7.72 10.42 2.37
N ASP A 150 7.55 11.50 1.60
CA ASP A 150 6.93 12.73 2.08
C ASP A 150 5.44 12.54 2.41
N GLU A 151 4.70 11.76 1.60
CA GLU A 151 3.31 11.41 1.91
C GLU A 151 3.24 10.58 3.19
N MET A 152 4.12 9.60 3.36
CA MET A 152 4.20 8.79 4.57
C MET A 152 4.56 9.63 5.80
N TYR A 153 5.50 10.58 5.68
CA TYR A 153 5.84 11.49 6.76
C TYR A 153 4.68 12.40 7.13
N THR A 154 4.00 12.99 6.14
CA THR A 154 2.83 13.85 6.38
C THR A 154 1.74 13.10 7.15
N THR A 155 1.39 11.89 6.72
CA THR A 155 0.39 11.06 7.40
C THR A 155 0.86 10.66 8.80
N SER A 156 2.14 10.28 8.97
CA SER A 156 2.68 9.91 10.27
C SER A 156 2.68 11.08 11.26
N ILE A 157 3.05 12.29 10.80
CA ILE A 157 3.01 13.51 11.63
C ILE A 157 1.59 13.80 12.08
N GLN A 158 0.62 13.71 11.17
CA GLN A 158 -0.78 13.91 11.51
C GLN A 158 -1.26 12.90 12.55
N ARG A 159 -0.94 11.61 12.38
CA ARG A 159 -1.31 10.58 13.37
C ARG A 159 -0.68 10.82 14.72
N VAL A 160 0.62 11.18 14.77
CA VAL A 160 1.25 11.52 16.05
C VAL A 160 0.53 12.68 16.74
N ALA A 161 0.23 13.72 15.99
CA ALA A 161 -0.41 14.92 16.53
C ALA A 161 -1.89 14.73 16.93
N GLU A 162 -2.54 13.65 16.50
CA GLU A 162 -3.94 13.31 16.83
C GLU A 162 -4.03 12.21 17.88
N ASP A 163 -3.24 11.15 17.76
CA ASP A 163 -3.41 9.93 18.56
C ASP A 163 -2.55 9.93 19.85
N PHE A 164 -1.52 10.81 19.93
CA PHE A 164 -0.58 10.84 21.06
C PHE A 164 -0.64 12.14 21.87
N THR A 165 -1.79 12.77 21.94
CA THR A 165 -2.02 14.07 22.62
C THR A 165 -1.75 14.03 24.13
N GLN A 166 -1.81 12.86 24.78
CA GLN A 166 -1.56 12.68 26.20
C GLN A 166 -0.10 12.39 26.55
N TYR A 167 0.77 12.34 25.53
CA TYR A 167 2.17 12.02 25.70
C TYR A 167 3.03 13.28 25.75
N HIS A 168 4.15 13.18 26.48
CA HIS A 168 5.23 14.16 26.41
C HIS A 168 6.23 13.76 25.32
N PRO A 169 6.34 14.50 24.19
CA PRO A 169 7.25 14.13 23.10
C PRO A 169 8.70 14.40 23.47
N VAL A 170 9.56 13.41 23.25
CA VAL A 170 11.03 13.50 23.46
C VAL A 170 11.75 13.10 22.19
N PHE A 171 12.47 14.04 21.59
CA PHE A 171 13.29 13.79 20.41
C PHE A 171 14.72 13.45 20.83
N ILE A 172 15.24 12.34 20.34
CA ILE A 172 16.62 11.91 20.63
C ILE A 172 17.47 12.05 19.38
N ASP A 173 18.50 12.91 19.47
CA ASP A 173 19.56 12.97 18.47
C ASP A 173 20.51 11.80 18.67
N CYS A 174 20.50 10.89 17.72
CA CYS A 174 21.33 9.68 17.71
C CYS A 174 22.74 9.91 17.12
N ASN A 175 23.09 11.15 16.79
CA ASN A 175 24.34 11.52 16.12
C ASN A 175 24.57 10.79 14.78
N ASP A 176 23.52 10.43 14.10
CA ASP A 176 23.55 9.80 12.77
C ASP A 176 23.68 10.89 11.70
N THR A 177 24.90 11.15 11.24
CA THR A 177 25.18 12.15 10.19
C THR A 177 24.66 11.75 8.81
N THR A 178 24.24 10.50 8.63
CA THR A 178 23.70 9.97 7.38
C THR A 178 22.17 9.92 7.38
N SER A 179 21.55 10.31 8.50
CA SER A 179 20.11 10.27 8.68
C SER A 179 19.36 11.14 7.68
N ARG A 180 18.27 10.59 7.15
CA ARG A 180 17.30 11.31 6.30
C ARG A 180 15.95 11.51 7.02
N LYS A 181 15.94 11.46 8.37
CA LYS A 181 14.72 11.60 9.17
C LYS A 181 14.40 13.06 9.53
N GLY A 182 15.27 13.99 9.12
CA GLY A 182 15.05 15.44 9.31
C GLY A 182 13.67 15.93 8.87
N PRO A 183 13.18 15.65 7.65
CA PRO A 183 11.87 16.10 7.21
C PRO A 183 10.73 15.66 8.15
N PHE A 184 10.77 14.44 8.66
CA PHE A 184 9.79 13.96 9.64
C PHE A 184 9.95 14.65 11.00
N THR A 185 11.16 14.65 11.58
CA THR A 185 11.38 15.18 12.93
C THR A 185 11.17 16.68 13.01
N PHE A 186 11.61 17.45 12.01
CA PHE A 186 11.35 18.89 11.92
C PHE A 186 9.87 19.18 11.67
N GLY A 187 9.25 18.46 10.74
CA GLY A 187 7.83 18.61 10.44
C GLY A 187 6.95 18.33 11.65
N LEU A 188 7.25 17.27 12.40
CA LEU A 188 6.53 16.95 13.63
C LEU A 188 6.69 18.02 14.70
N ARG A 189 7.91 18.49 14.96
CA ARG A 189 8.16 19.57 15.94
C ARG A 189 7.37 20.84 15.58
N LYS A 190 7.38 21.23 14.31
CA LYS A 190 6.61 22.38 13.83
C LYS A 190 5.11 22.21 14.12
N VAL A 191 4.53 21.05 13.83
CA VAL A 191 3.12 20.79 14.13
C VAL A 191 2.83 20.81 15.63
N LEU A 192 3.73 20.29 16.46
CA LEU A 192 3.61 20.36 17.92
C LEU A 192 3.66 21.82 18.43
N GLU A 193 4.60 22.63 17.91
CA GLU A 193 4.69 24.06 18.21
C GLU A 193 3.41 24.81 17.81
N ASP A 194 2.90 24.58 16.61
CA ASP A 194 1.65 25.20 16.12
C ASP A 194 0.43 24.81 17.00
N LYS A 195 0.48 23.65 17.64
CA LYS A 195 -0.56 23.19 18.61
C LYS A 195 -0.27 23.59 20.05
N GLY A 196 0.83 24.27 20.33
CA GLY A 196 1.24 24.66 21.69
C GLY A 196 1.69 23.49 22.57
N VAL A 197 2.04 22.34 21.97
CA VAL A 197 2.52 21.16 22.70
C VAL A 197 4.01 21.29 22.97
N GLN A 198 4.38 21.25 24.27
CA GLN A 198 5.78 21.29 24.70
C GLN A 198 6.46 19.94 24.45
N TYR A 199 7.70 19.97 24.01
CA TYR A 199 8.52 18.79 23.79
C TYR A 199 9.95 19.02 24.25
N ASN A 200 10.71 17.95 24.47
CA ASN A 200 12.13 18.04 24.79
C ASN A 200 13.01 17.42 23.71
N ILE A 201 14.24 17.90 23.62
CA ILE A 201 15.27 17.35 22.74
C ILE A 201 16.46 16.95 23.62
N THR A 202 16.97 15.76 23.40
CA THR A 202 18.18 15.26 24.06
C THR A 202 19.11 14.58 23.04
N ASN A 203 20.28 14.15 23.49
CA ASN A 203 21.31 13.57 22.64
C ASN A 203 21.90 12.32 23.30
N LEU A 204 22.26 11.31 22.52
CA LEU A 204 22.85 10.07 23.03
C LEU A 204 24.20 10.30 23.77
N ARG A 205 24.92 11.38 23.45
CA ARG A 205 26.18 11.76 24.12
C ARG A 205 25.99 12.54 25.40
N SER A 206 24.78 12.97 25.74
CA SER A 206 24.49 13.65 27.00
C SER A 206 24.79 12.73 28.18
N SER A 207 25.22 13.30 29.31
CA SER A 207 25.34 12.55 30.56
C SER A 207 24.01 11.90 30.95
N GLU A 208 24.04 10.89 31.80
CA GLU A 208 22.82 10.20 32.24
C GLU A 208 21.81 11.16 32.87
N GLU A 209 22.31 12.07 33.70
CA GLU A 209 21.49 13.09 34.37
C GLU A 209 20.84 14.04 33.36
N MET A 210 21.62 14.59 32.42
CA MET A 210 21.10 15.49 31.36
C MET A 210 20.11 14.77 30.47
N PHE A 211 20.36 13.50 30.14
CA PHE A 211 19.45 12.69 29.37
C PHE A 211 18.12 12.47 30.11
N ALA A 212 18.19 12.09 31.39
CA ALA A 212 17.02 11.83 32.23
C ALA A 212 16.11 13.05 32.40
N ARG A 213 16.69 14.26 32.52
CA ARG A 213 15.93 15.51 32.65
C ARG A 213 15.00 15.82 31.46
N SER A 214 15.20 15.17 30.30
CA SER A 214 14.37 15.36 29.12
C SER A 214 13.06 14.59 29.19
N PHE A 215 12.88 13.70 30.16
CA PHE A 215 11.71 12.82 30.26
C PHE A 215 10.77 13.28 31.38
N SER A 216 9.48 13.21 31.10
CA SER A 216 8.43 13.43 32.11
C SER A 216 8.33 12.22 33.05
N LEU A 217 8.13 12.50 34.35
CA LEU A 217 7.87 11.49 35.36
C LEU A 217 6.35 11.32 35.66
N THR A 218 5.52 12.18 35.05
CA THR A 218 4.08 12.23 35.32
C THR A 218 3.23 11.92 34.10
N GLN A 219 3.80 11.99 32.91
CA GLN A 219 3.15 11.67 31.66
C GLN A 219 3.93 10.57 30.93
N PRO A 220 3.29 9.71 30.13
CA PRO A 220 4.01 8.81 29.27
C PRO A 220 4.82 9.60 28.23
N ASN A 221 6.03 9.17 27.94
CA ASN A 221 6.91 9.84 27.00
C ASN A 221 6.78 9.19 25.61
N LEU A 222 6.52 10.00 24.57
CA LEU A 222 6.60 9.57 23.19
C LEU A 222 8.00 9.85 22.65
N VAL A 223 8.80 8.83 22.49
CA VAL A 223 10.20 8.93 22.08
C VAL A 223 10.33 8.78 20.58
N ILE A 224 10.96 9.77 19.94
CA ILE A 224 11.24 9.82 18.52
C ILE A 224 12.76 9.91 18.31
N LEU A 225 13.34 8.91 17.65
CA LEU A 225 14.73 8.93 17.25
C LEU A 225 14.91 9.67 15.92
N ASN A 226 16.02 10.34 15.70
CA ASN A 226 16.34 10.92 14.39
C ASN A 226 17.06 9.94 13.45
N THR A 227 16.91 8.64 13.67
CA THR A 227 17.56 7.59 12.86
C THR A 227 16.60 6.43 12.55
N GLY A 228 16.74 5.86 11.36
CA GLY A 228 16.12 4.58 10.98
C GLY A 228 17.11 3.40 11.04
N ARG A 229 18.39 3.64 11.36
CA ARG A 229 19.47 2.65 11.31
C ARG A 229 19.56 1.80 12.56
N SER A 230 19.82 0.51 12.39
CA SER A 230 19.90 -0.46 13.48
C SER A 230 21.02 -0.18 14.50
N PRO A 231 22.25 0.19 14.11
CA PRO A 231 23.32 0.44 15.10
C PRO A 231 22.98 1.57 16.06
N GLU A 232 22.53 2.71 15.55
CA GLU A 232 22.18 3.89 16.33
C GLU A 232 20.91 3.65 17.16
N MET A 233 19.93 2.96 16.59
CA MET A 233 18.72 2.55 17.31
C MET A 233 19.07 1.66 18.51
N ARG A 234 19.97 0.69 18.34
CA ARG A 234 20.39 -0.19 19.42
C ARG A 234 21.02 0.59 20.58
N ILE A 235 21.91 1.53 20.29
CA ILE A 235 22.52 2.40 21.31
C ILE A 235 21.45 3.22 22.05
N ALA A 236 20.47 3.75 21.30
CA ALA A 236 19.36 4.49 21.91
C ALA A 236 18.53 3.59 22.83
N LEU A 237 18.19 2.38 22.41
CA LEU A 237 17.44 1.41 23.22
C LEU A 237 18.20 1.00 24.49
N GLU A 238 19.53 0.81 24.44
CA GLU A 238 20.36 0.54 25.60
C GLU A 238 20.34 1.72 26.60
N LYS A 239 20.42 2.95 26.11
CA LYS A 239 20.37 4.15 26.96
C LYS A 239 18.98 4.35 27.59
N LEU A 240 17.91 4.05 26.86
CA LEU A 240 16.54 4.04 27.39
C LEU A 240 16.36 2.95 28.46
N ASP A 241 16.98 1.78 28.28
CA ASP A 241 16.96 0.72 29.29
C ASP A 241 17.65 1.19 30.60
N ALA A 242 18.80 1.83 30.50
CA ALA A 242 19.49 2.38 31.67
C ALA A 242 18.63 3.43 32.40
N LEU A 243 17.98 4.33 31.63
CA LEU A 243 17.09 5.35 32.18
C LEU A 243 15.91 4.73 32.95
N VAL A 244 15.19 3.78 32.35
CA VAL A 244 14.01 3.15 32.97
C VAL A 244 14.38 2.31 34.17
N ASN A 245 15.57 1.68 34.17
CA ASN A 245 16.09 0.92 35.33
C ASN A 245 16.43 1.85 36.50
N ALA A 246 16.98 3.04 36.22
CA ALA A 246 17.28 4.03 37.23
C ALA A 246 16.04 4.79 37.74
N ASN A 247 15.02 4.95 36.90
CA ASN A 247 13.83 5.75 37.19
C ASN A 247 12.55 4.99 36.78
N ARG A 248 12.01 4.21 37.70
CA ARG A 248 10.83 3.36 37.44
C ARG A 248 9.54 4.12 37.08
N ASN A 249 9.49 5.43 37.35
CA ASN A 249 8.36 6.28 37.03
C ASN A 249 8.39 6.78 35.57
N VAL A 250 9.47 6.54 34.84
CA VAL A 250 9.56 6.92 33.42
C VAL A 250 8.87 5.86 32.57
N SER A 251 7.76 6.23 31.96
CA SER A 251 7.05 5.41 30.97
C SER A 251 7.43 5.86 29.56
N ILE A 252 7.76 4.91 28.70
CA ILE A 252 8.23 5.17 27.32
C ILE A 252 7.33 4.44 26.32
N THR A 253 6.95 5.17 25.27
CA THR A 253 6.39 4.67 24.04
C THR A 253 7.29 5.13 22.89
N LEU A 254 7.69 4.21 22.01
CA LEU A 254 8.52 4.54 20.85
C LEU A 254 7.65 4.80 19.62
N PHE A 255 8.01 5.81 18.83
CA PHE A 255 7.50 5.99 17.50
C PHE A 255 8.65 5.82 16.50
N GLY A 256 8.59 4.72 15.72
CA GLY A 256 9.66 4.30 14.84
C GLY A 256 9.47 4.70 13.38
N TYR A 257 10.11 3.95 12.51
CA TYR A 257 10.09 4.12 11.06
C TYR A 257 9.89 2.78 10.37
N THR A 258 9.38 2.78 9.15
CA THR A 258 9.11 1.56 8.36
C THR A 258 10.34 0.63 8.30
N GLU A 259 11.55 1.19 8.22
CA GLU A 259 12.80 0.41 8.17
C GLU A 259 13.02 -0.45 9.42
N TRP A 260 12.44 -0.08 10.57
CA TRP A 260 12.57 -0.87 11.80
C TRP A 260 11.92 -2.25 11.68
N LEU A 261 10.97 -2.42 10.77
CA LEU A 261 10.39 -3.74 10.46
C LEU A 261 11.44 -4.74 9.99
N LEU A 262 12.52 -4.28 9.31
CA LEU A 262 13.65 -5.14 8.91
C LEU A 262 14.41 -5.71 10.13
N TYR A 263 14.36 -5.01 11.25
CA TYR A 263 15.06 -5.34 12.49
C TYR A 263 14.13 -5.91 13.56
N ALA A 264 12.84 -5.99 13.28
CA ALA A 264 11.81 -6.35 14.26
C ALA A 264 12.04 -7.73 14.88
N LYS A 265 12.48 -8.71 14.08
CA LYS A 265 12.78 -10.06 14.56
C LYS A 265 13.80 -10.07 15.70
N PHE A 266 14.81 -9.19 15.64
CA PHE A 266 15.89 -9.10 16.66
C PHE A 266 15.57 -8.15 17.80
N ASN A 267 14.55 -7.29 17.64
CA ASN A 267 14.22 -6.24 18.61
C ASN A 267 12.79 -6.40 19.17
N LYS A 268 12.10 -7.51 18.90
CA LYS A 268 10.70 -7.73 19.26
C LYS A 268 10.43 -7.47 20.73
N GLU A 269 11.27 -7.98 21.63
CA GLU A 269 11.13 -7.80 23.08
C GLU A 269 11.28 -6.33 23.48
N LYS A 270 12.24 -5.60 22.88
CA LYS A 270 12.45 -4.17 23.12
C LYS A 270 11.29 -3.34 22.58
N PHE A 271 10.81 -3.67 21.37
CA PHE A 271 9.65 -3.00 20.80
C PHE A 271 8.40 -3.22 21.65
N ALA A 272 8.18 -4.44 22.14
CA ALA A 272 7.09 -4.72 23.06
C ALA A 272 7.25 -3.98 24.39
N LYS A 273 8.46 -4.02 25.02
CA LYS A 273 8.77 -3.30 26.26
C LYS A 273 8.41 -1.82 26.18
N TYR A 274 8.73 -1.19 25.04
CA TYR A 274 8.52 0.24 24.82
C TYR A 274 7.26 0.57 24.03
N ASN A 275 6.27 -0.32 24.01
CA ASN A 275 4.95 -0.06 23.41
C ASN A 275 5.06 0.62 22.04
N THR A 276 5.87 0.04 21.13
CA THR A 276 6.39 0.69 19.92
C THR A 276 5.35 0.76 18.80
N TYR A 277 5.23 1.92 18.18
CA TYR A 277 4.43 2.15 16.97
C TYR A 277 5.33 2.38 15.76
N ILE A 278 5.10 1.66 14.68
CA ILE A 278 5.88 1.77 13.43
C ILE A 278 4.94 2.11 12.28
N PRO A 279 5.07 3.32 11.67
CA PRO A 279 4.27 3.71 10.51
C PRO A 279 4.71 2.94 9.28
N THR A 280 3.74 2.44 8.50
CA THR A 280 4.01 1.68 7.27
C THR A 280 2.79 1.64 6.36
N ASN A 281 2.99 1.27 5.09
CA ASN A 281 1.93 0.96 4.12
C ASN A 281 1.90 -0.53 3.74
N PHE A 282 2.65 -1.37 4.45
CA PHE A 282 2.63 -2.83 4.30
C PHE A 282 2.96 -3.51 5.64
N TYR A 283 2.41 -4.69 5.86
CA TYR A 283 2.78 -5.55 6.99
C TYR A 283 2.53 -7.02 6.68
N TYR A 284 3.59 -7.80 6.66
CA TYR A 284 3.53 -9.25 6.48
C TYR A 284 3.62 -9.96 7.83
N ASN A 285 2.52 -10.53 8.30
CA ASN A 285 2.49 -11.27 9.55
C ASN A 285 2.88 -12.74 9.31
N GLU A 286 4.15 -13.06 9.52
CA GLU A 286 4.69 -14.42 9.35
C GLU A 286 3.98 -15.50 10.20
N MET A 287 3.33 -15.10 11.30
CA MET A 287 2.61 -16.01 12.20
C MET A 287 1.18 -16.29 11.77
N SER A 288 0.67 -15.55 10.79
CA SER A 288 -0.68 -15.77 10.27
C SER A 288 -0.76 -17.07 9.48
N GLY A 289 -1.83 -17.85 9.69
CA GLY A 289 -2.08 -19.07 8.92
C GLY A 289 -2.24 -18.80 7.40
N ASN A 290 -2.67 -17.60 7.02
CA ASN A 290 -2.79 -17.20 5.61
C ASN A 290 -1.41 -17.01 4.96
N THR A 291 -0.52 -16.29 5.63
CA THR A 291 0.85 -16.04 5.12
C THR A 291 1.66 -17.33 5.08
N GLN A 292 1.51 -18.21 6.07
CA GLN A 292 2.17 -19.51 6.09
C GLN A 292 1.71 -20.42 4.94
N ARG A 293 0.40 -20.48 4.67
CA ARG A 293 -0.15 -21.23 3.52
C ARG A 293 0.33 -20.62 2.20
N PHE A 294 0.37 -19.30 2.09
CA PHE A 294 0.87 -18.62 0.91
C PHE A 294 2.35 -18.97 0.65
N ALA A 295 3.20 -18.87 1.66
CA ALA A 295 4.61 -19.25 1.56
C ALA A 295 4.79 -20.69 1.12
N GLN A 296 3.99 -21.63 1.68
CA GLN A 296 4.02 -23.03 1.27
C GLN A 296 3.54 -23.23 -0.18
N ASN A 297 2.48 -22.55 -0.59
CA ASN A 297 1.98 -22.59 -1.98
C ASN A 297 3.00 -22.03 -2.96
N TYR A 298 3.70 -20.95 -2.57
CA TYR A 298 4.77 -20.36 -3.36
C TYR A 298 5.92 -21.35 -3.58
N ARG A 299 6.42 -21.96 -2.49
CA ARG A 299 7.49 -22.98 -2.55
C ARG A 299 7.09 -24.18 -3.41
N ASN A 300 5.86 -24.65 -3.29
CA ASN A 300 5.35 -25.77 -4.08
C ASN A 300 5.25 -25.43 -5.58
N ALA A 301 4.94 -24.17 -5.91
CA ALA A 301 4.76 -23.76 -7.30
C ALA A 301 6.08 -23.43 -8.01
N PHE A 302 7.05 -22.86 -7.29
CA PHE A 302 8.28 -22.33 -7.88
C PHE A 302 9.55 -23.02 -7.41
N HIS A 303 9.45 -23.99 -6.48
CA HIS A 303 10.56 -24.84 -5.96
C HIS A 303 11.67 -24.07 -5.24
N HIS A 304 11.37 -22.87 -4.76
CA HIS A 304 12.25 -22.06 -3.89
C HIS A 304 11.43 -21.21 -2.94
N ASP A 305 12.06 -20.68 -1.90
CA ASP A 305 11.45 -19.73 -0.98
C ASP A 305 11.38 -18.32 -1.59
N MET A 306 10.47 -17.50 -1.07
CA MET A 306 10.45 -16.06 -1.36
C MET A 306 11.76 -15.41 -0.90
N MET A 307 12.14 -14.33 -1.55
CA MET A 307 13.30 -13.53 -1.15
C MET A 307 13.11 -12.98 0.26
N ASN A 308 14.19 -12.97 1.04
CA ASN A 308 14.22 -12.30 2.34
C ASN A 308 14.27 -10.78 2.15
N ALA A 309 13.13 -10.19 1.89
CA ALA A 309 12.95 -8.76 1.63
C ALA A 309 11.66 -8.25 2.26
N LEU A 310 11.60 -6.96 2.60
CA LEU A 310 10.40 -6.28 3.02
C LEU A 310 10.18 -5.04 2.13
N PRO A 311 8.99 -4.92 1.53
CA PRO A 311 7.92 -5.92 1.47
C PRO A 311 8.34 -7.20 0.72
N HIS A 312 7.70 -8.34 1.00
CA HIS A 312 7.83 -9.54 0.17
C HIS A 312 7.21 -9.30 -1.20
N PHE A 313 7.98 -9.43 -2.26
CA PHE A 313 7.52 -9.09 -3.61
C PHE A 313 6.41 -10.02 -4.10
N ALA A 314 6.50 -11.33 -3.80
CA ALA A 314 5.43 -12.27 -4.14
C ALA A 314 4.10 -11.93 -3.45
N ALA A 315 4.12 -11.60 -2.15
CA ALA A 315 2.92 -11.21 -1.42
C ALA A 315 2.32 -9.90 -1.98
N THR A 316 3.18 -8.95 -2.35
CA THR A 316 2.74 -7.70 -3.01
C THR A 316 2.06 -7.98 -4.35
N GLY A 317 2.66 -8.84 -5.18
CA GLY A 317 2.08 -9.22 -6.47
C GLY A 317 0.76 -9.95 -6.33
N TYR A 318 0.65 -10.83 -5.33
CA TYR A 318 -0.60 -11.51 -5.00
C TYR A 318 -1.71 -10.52 -4.60
N ASP A 319 -1.43 -9.61 -3.65
CA ASP A 319 -2.40 -8.61 -3.19
C ASP A 319 -2.87 -7.70 -4.33
N HIS A 320 -1.94 -7.25 -5.17
CA HIS A 320 -2.28 -6.42 -6.33
C HIS A 320 -3.18 -7.17 -7.33
N ALA A 321 -2.89 -8.42 -7.63
CA ALA A 321 -3.72 -9.21 -8.53
C ALA A 321 -5.11 -9.50 -7.93
N MET A 322 -5.18 -9.87 -6.65
CA MET A 322 -6.45 -10.09 -5.96
C MET A 322 -7.32 -8.83 -5.96
N TYR A 323 -6.72 -7.66 -5.75
CA TYR A 323 -7.46 -6.39 -5.75
C TYR A 323 -7.86 -5.95 -7.16
N PHE A 324 -6.91 -5.81 -8.08
CA PHE A 324 -7.15 -5.19 -9.38
C PHE A 324 -7.86 -6.09 -10.39
N ILE A 325 -7.65 -7.40 -10.28
CA ILE A 325 -8.26 -8.40 -11.18
C ILE A 325 -9.48 -9.02 -10.49
N GLY A 326 -9.34 -9.43 -9.23
CA GLY A 326 -10.37 -10.16 -8.48
C GLY A 326 -11.37 -9.26 -7.75
N GLY A 327 -11.14 -7.96 -7.66
CA GLY A 327 -12.00 -7.04 -6.90
C GLY A 327 -12.01 -7.31 -5.38
N LYS A 328 -11.02 -8.04 -4.85
CA LYS A 328 -10.92 -8.39 -3.44
C LYS A 328 -10.32 -7.24 -2.65
N THR A 329 -10.88 -6.93 -1.50
CA THR A 329 -10.38 -5.89 -0.58
C THR A 329 -9.54 -6.45 0.56
N GLN A 330 -9.59 -7.77 0.79
CA GLN A 330 -8.71 -8.44 1.73
C GLN A 330 -7.29 -8.49 1.17
N TRP A 331 -6.33 -8.28 2.04
CA TRP A 331 -4.92 -8.24 1.70
C TRP A 331 -4.13 -9.17 2.63
N MET A 332 -2.98 -9.60 2.19
CA MET A 332 -2.04 -10.42 2.95
C MET A 332 -0.93 -9.56 3.57
N GLN A 333 -0.44 -8.59 2.81
CA GLN A 333 0.65 -7.69 3.19
C GLN A 333 0.35 -6.21 2.92
N THR A 334 -0.29 -5.89 1.78
CA THR A 334 -0.40 -4.52 1.26
C THR A 334 -1.86 -4.09 1.18
N PRO A 335 -2.36 -3.29 2.12
CA PRO A 335 -3.69 -2.71 2.01
C PRO A 335 -3.74 -1.71 0.87
N LEU A 336 -4.86 -1.69 0.16
CA LEU A 336 -5.09 -0.81 -0.98
C LEU A 336 -6.35 0.03 -0.74
N LYS A 337 -6.15 1.36 -0.63
CA LYS A 337 -7.20 2.37 -0.45
C LYS A 337 -6.96 3.51 -1.43
N PHE A 338 -7.55 3.42 -2.61
CA PHE A 338 -7.32 4.40 -3.66
C PHE A 338 -8.22 5.62 -3.54
N ILE A 339 -7.61 6.80 -3.63
CA ILE A 339 -8.31 8.09 -3.73
C ILE A 339 -7.97 8.68 -5.09
N LYS A 340 -9.01 9.12 -5.79
CA LYS A 340 -8.87 9.78 -7.09
C LYS A 340 -8.25 11.17 -6.92
N THR A 341 -7.26 11.49 -7.75
CA THR A 341 -6.73 12.85 -7.81
C THR A 341 -7.68 13.77 -8.60
N PRO A 342 -7.73 15.08 -8.34
CA PRO A 342 -8.74 15.97 -8.93
C PRO A 342 -8.83 15.89 -10.46
N ASN A 343 -7.71 15.83 -11.17
CA ASN A 343 -7.65 15.85 -12.62
C ASN A 343 -6.97 14.63 -13.24
N GLY A 344 -6.69 13.60 -12.45
CA GLY A 344 -5.89 12.48 -12.89
C GLY A 344 -6.40 11.12 -12.45
N GLY A 345 -5.47 10.24 -12.15
CA GLY A 345 -5.67 8.86 -11.73
C GLY A 345 -5.89 8.70 -10.23
N TYR A 346 -5.31 7.64 -9.68
CA TYR A 346 -5.60 7.20 -8.32
C TYR A 346 -4.30 6.99 -7.54
N ARG A 347 -4.26 7.49 -6.30
CA ARG A 347 -3.15 7.27 -5.35
C ARG A 347 -3.62 6.37 -4.22
N ASN A 348 -2.84 5.37 -3.89
CA ASN A 348 -3.07 4.58 -2.68
C ASN A 348 -2.76 5.43 -1.45
N LYS A 349 -3.72 5.52 -0.53
CA LYS A 349 -3.62 6.25 0.74
C LYS A 349 -3.70 5.33 1.96
N ALA A 350 -3.58 4.01 1.74
CA ALA A 350 -3.55 3.07 2.85
C ALA A 350 -2.35 3.33 3.76
N PHE A 351 -2.62 3.41 5.05
CA PHE A 351 -1.64 3.68 6.09
C PHE A 351 -1.92 2.83 7.31
N MET A 352 -0.88 2.35 7.96
CA MET A 352 -0.96 1.54 9.17
C MET A 352 0.05 2.02 10.21
N LEU A 353 -0.30 1.82 11.47
CA LEU A 353 0.66 1.77 12.57
C LEU A 353 0.76 0.33 13.06
N ILE A 354 1.94 -0.26 12.97
CA ILE A 354 2.22 -1.56 13.58
C ILE A 354 2.58 -1.31 15.04
N HIS A 355 1.75 -1.83 15.92
CA HIS A 355 1.83 -1.60 17.35
C HIS A 355 2.32 -2.87 18.06
N TYR A 356 3.52 -2.82 18.59
CA TYR A 356 4.11 -3.85 19.45
C TYR A 356 3.67 -3.59 20.89
N LYS A 357 2.74 -4.40 21.39
CA LYS A 357 2.16 -4.22 22.72
C LYS A 357 3.02 -4.85 23.81
N GLN A 358 2.92 -4.31 25.03
CA GLN A 358 3.65 -4.79 26.20
C GLN A 358 3.31 -6.24 26.59
N ASP A 359 2.12 -6.72 26.22
CA ASP A 359 1.71 -8.12 26.40
C ASP A 359 2.35 -9.08 25.38
N GLY A 360 3.19 -8.57 24.48
CA GLY A 360 3.83 -9.32 23.39
C GLY A 360 2.97 -9.46 22.13
N GLY A 361 1.74 -8.97 22.12
CA GLY A 361 0.88 -8.92 20.95
C GLY A 361 1.36 -7.88 19.92
N ILE A 362 0.95 -8.08 18.66
CA ILE A 362 1.23 -7.13 17.58
C ILE A 362 -0.08 -6.86 16.85
N ASP A 363 -0.46 -5.58 16.78
CA ASP A 363 -1.64 -5.12 16.06
C ASP A 363 -1.23 -4.32 14.83
N ALA A 364 -1.99 -4.44 13.74
CA ALA A 364 -1.87 -3.59 12.55
C ALA A 364 -3.07 -2.62 12.53
N LEU A 365 -2.88 -1.41 13.07
CA LEU A 365 -3.91 -0.39 13.14
C LEU A 365 -4.01 0.31 11.78
N GLN A 366 -5.18 0.21 11.11
CA GLN A 366 -5.40 0.76 9.78
C GLN A 366 -6.13 2.12 9.85
N TYR A 367 -5.79 3.03 8.90
CA TYR A 367 -6.35 4.38 8.82
C TYR A 367 -6.87 4.74 7.42
#